data_dfdde7469319c00c8f8f365b8ad57408
#
_entry.id   dfdde7469319c00c8f8f365b8ad57408
#
_cell.length_a   1.000
_cell.length_b   1.000
_cell.length_c   1.000
_cell.angle_alpha   90.00
_cell.angle_beta   90.00
_cell.angle_gamma   90.00
#
_symmetry.space_group_name_H-M   'P 1'
#
loop_
_entity.id
_entity.type
_entity.pdbx_description
1 polymer ?
#
loop_
_entity_poly.entity_id
_entity_poly.type
_entity_poly.pdbx_seq_one_letter_code
_entity_poly.pdbx_strand_id
1 'polypeptide(L)'
;MNTAHDSARFLTTKELSKLLGIPEGTLRQWRCSEVGPKWHKLRGSVRYDKSDVENFLHESERIPSVRAHMEEHLVSVSSQR
;
A
#
# COMPACT_ATOMS: atom_id res chain seq x y z
N MET A 1 14.84 -6.94 21.30
CA MET A 1 14.55 -6.77 20.97
C MET A 1 14.10 -6.50 20.57
N ASN A 2 14.04 -6.36 20.11
CA ASN A 2 13.26 -6.04 19.97
C ASN A 2 12.35 -6.28 19.05
N THR A 3 11.41 -7.02 19.28
CA THR A 3 10.29 -7.30 18.44
C THR A 3 9.58 -6.07 18.02
N ALA A 4 9.46 -5.16 18.91
CA ALA A 4 8.84 -3.89 18.58
C ALA A 4 9.58 -3.23 17.44
N HIS A 5 10.85 -3.42 17.44
CA HIS A 5 11.69 -2.89 16.39
C HIS A 5 11.35 -3.48 15.04
N ASP A 6 11.24 -4.80 15.02
CA ASP A 6 10.90 -5.49 13.80
C ASP A 6 9.52 -5.09 13.32
N SER A 7 8.60 -4.98 14.26
CA SER A 7 7.25 -4.56 13.90
C SER A 7 7.24 -3.17 13.30
N ALA A 8 8.13 -2.32 13.77
CA ALA A 8 8.18 -0.96 13.26
C ALA A 8 8.68 -0.93 11.84
N ARG A 9 9.48 -1.91 11.45
CA ARG A 9 10.05 -1.90 10.12
C ARG A 9 9.19 -2.60 9.08
N PHE A 10 8.57 -3.69 9.47
CA PHE A 10 7.78 -4.48 8.53
C PHE A 10 6.32 -4.45 8.91
N LEU A 11 5.48 -4.46 7.88
CA LEU A 11 4.05 -4.48 8.05
C LEU A 11 3.48 -5.75 7.47
N THR A 12 2.49 -6.31 8.15
CA THR A 12 1.71 -7.39 7.57
C THR A 12 0.72 -6.80 6.57
N THR A 13 0.12 -7.68 5.76
CA THR A 13 -0.92 -7.23 4.85
C THR A 13 -2.04 -6.55 5.62
N LYS A 14 -2.39 -7.11 6.76
CA LYS A 14 -3.46 -6.55 7.56
C LYS A 14 -3.09 -5.15 8.06
N GLU A 15 -1.87 -5.00 8.53
CA GLU A 15 -1.44 -3.70 9.03
C GLU A 15 -1.39 -2.66 7.91
N LEU A 16 -0.90 -3.07 6.76
CA LEU A 16 -0.85 -2.17 5.62
C LEU A 16 -2.27 -1.80 5.17
N SER A 17 -3.17 -2.77 5.20
CA SER A 17 -4.56 -2.52 4.87
C SER A 17 -5.13 -1.42 5.74
N LYS A 18 -4.87 -1.49 7.02
CA LYS A 18 -5.35 -0.47 7.94
C LYS A 18 -4.69 0.88 7.70
N LEU A 19 -3.40 0.84 7.44
CA LEU A 19 -2.66 2.07 7.23
C LEU A 19 -3.16 2.81 5.99
N LEU A 20 -3.40 2.09 4.92
CA LEU A 20 -3.79 2.70 3.66
C LEU A 20 -5.30 2.84 3.51
N GLY A 21 -6.06 2.17 4.36
CA GLY A 21 -7.50 2.18 4.20
C GLY A 21 -7.96 1.39 2.99
N ILE A 22 -7.22 0.36 2.65
CA ILE A 22 -7.50 -0.47 1.48
C ILE A 22 -7.73 -1.90 1.92
N PRO A 23 -8.74 -2.57 1.40
CA PRO A 23 -9.01 -3.96 1.81
C PRO A 23 -7.82 -4.87 1.55
N GLU A 24 -7.67 -5.87 2.39
CA GLU A 24 -6.59 -6.83 2.22
C GLU A 24 -6.67 -7.55 0.88
N GLY A 25 -7.89 -7.83 0.44
CA GLY A 25 -8.06 -8.47 -0.84
C GLY A 25 -7.50 -7.66 -1.99
N THR A 26 -7.65 -6.35 -1.90
CA THR A 26 -7.10 -5.47 -2.91
C THR A 26 -5.58 -5.53 -2.90
N LEU A 27 -5.00 -5.56 -1.71
CA LEU A 27 -3.55 -5.65 -1.62
C LEU A 27 -3.05 -6.98 -2.20
N ARG A 28 -3.77 -8.05 -1.96
CA ARG A 28 -3.42 -9.33 -2.55
C ARG A 28 -3.47 -9.27 -4.06
N GLN A 29 -4.49 -8.62 -4.57
CA GLN A 29 -4.63 -8.49 -6.01
C GLN A 29 -3.51 -7.64 -6.60
N TRP A 30 -3.12 -6.61 -5.89
CA TRP A 30 -1.99 -5.79 -6.32
C TRP A 30 -0.73 -6.64 -6.44
N ARG A 31 -0.52 -7.55 -5.50
CA ARG A 31 0.66 -8.42 -5.56
C ARG A 31 0.62 -9.30 -6.78
N CYS A 32 -0.56 -9.80 -7.12
CA CYS A 32 -0.69 -10.64 -8.31
C CYS A 32 -0.45 -9.86 -9.58
N SER A 33 -0.84 -8.60 -9.58
CA SER A 33 -0.68 -7.75 -10.77
C SER A 33 0.63 -7.00 -10.78
N GLU A 34 1.44 -7.21 -9.76
CA GLU A 34 2.74 -6.56 -9.64
C GLU A 34 2.62 -5.05 -9.59
N VAL A 35 1.60 -4.58 -8.90
CA VAL A 35 1.46 -3.16 -8.63
C VAL A 35 1.47 -2.98 -7.12
N GLY A 36 1.54 -1.73 -6.68
CA GLY A 36 1.57 -1.44 -5.27
C GLY A 36 2.98 -1.48 -4.72
N PRO A 37 3.11 -1.40 -3.41
CA PRO A 37 4.43 -1.37 -2.79
C PRO A 37 5.14 -2.71 -2.92
N LYS A 38 6.44 -2.67 -2.88
CA LYS A 38 7.24 -3.88 -2.85
C LYS A 38 6.89 -4.69 -1.61
N TRP A 39 7.00 -5.99 -1.75
CA TRP A 39 6.73 -6.87 -0.63
C TRP A 39 7.75 -8.00 -0.63
N HIS A 40 7.85 -8.63 0.53
CA HIS A 40 8.81 -9.72 0.73
C HIS A 40 8.09 -10.91 1.31
N LYS A 41 8.58 -12.07 0.97
CA LYS A 41 8.04 -13.29 1.56
C LYS A 41 9.06 -13.81 2.56
N LEU A 42 8.73 -13.69 3.81
CA LEU A 42 9.62 -14.13 4.88
C LEU A 42 9.01 -15.36 5.52
N ARG A 43 9.64 -16.50 5.28
CA ARG A 43 9.17 -17.76 5.84
C ARG A 43 7.70 -18.01 5.50
N GLY A 44 7.35 -17.75 4.26
CA GLY A 44 5.99 -17.99 3.81
C GLY A 44 5.00 -16.91 4.15
N SER A 45 5.43 -15.88 4.84
CA SER A 45 4.55 -14.78 5.22
C SER A 45 4.91 -13.54 4.45
N VAL A 46 3.88 -12.84 3.99
CA VAL A 46 4.08 -11.60 3.26
C VAL A 46 4.35 -10.47 4.23
N ARG A 47 5.36 -9.68 3.92
CA ARG A 47 5.71 -8.52 4.74
C ARG A 47 6.05 -7.36 3.84
N TYR A 48 5.67 -6.17 4.26
CA TYR A 48 5.96 -4.94 3.53
C TYR A 48 6.94 -4.12 4.34
N ASP A 49 8.04 -3.73 3.71
CA ASP A 49 9.00 -2.85 4.36
C ASP A 49 8.44 -1.44 4.35
N LYS A 50 8.44 -0.79 5.49
CA LYS A 50 7.87 0.55 5.60
C LYS A 50 8.50 1.53 4.63
N SER A 51 9.80 1.42 4.43
CA SER A 51 10.44 2.35 3.51
C SER A 51 9.96 2.13 2.09
N ASP A 52 9.69 0.88 1.72
CA ASP A 52 9.15 0.60 0.40
C ASP A 52 7.74 1.17 0.26
N VAL A 53 6.97 1.08 1.34
CA VAL A 53 5.62 1.65 1.32
C VAL A 53 5.68 3.15 1.16
N GLU A 54 6.58 3.79 1.89
CA GLU A 54 6.73 5.23 1.79
C GLU A 54 7.15 5.64 0.39
N ASN A 55 8.07 4.89 -0.21
CA ASN A 55 8.49 5.17 -1.57
C ASN A 55 7.33 5.04 -2.54
N PHE A 56 6.53 4.01 -2.35
CA PHE A 56 5.37 3.82 -3.21
C PHE A 56 4.42 5.00 -3.10
N LEU A 57 4.16 5.45 -1.89
CA LEU A 57 3.25 6.58 -1.68
C LEU A 57 3.80 7.84 -2.29
N HIS A 58 5.10 8.05 -2.15
CA HIS A 58 5.74 9.20 -2.75
C HIS A 58 5.60 9.18 -4.26
N GLU A 59 5.87 8.04 -4.85
CA GLU A 59 5.78 7.93 -6.30
C GLU A 59 4.36 8.07 -6.79
N SER A 60 3.42 7.56 -6.02
CA SER A 60 2.02 7.68 -6.39
C SER A 60 1.59 9.13 -6.45
N GLU A 61 2.10 9.91 -5.52
CA GLU A 61 1.78 11.33 -5.50
C GLU A 61 2.38 12.06 -6.69
N ARG A 62 3.49 11.56 -7.18
CA ARG A 62 4.21 12.23 -8.24
C ARG A 62 3.80 11.77 -9.63
N ILE A 63 3.07 10.69 -9.70
CA ILE A 63 2.62 10.16 -10.97
C ILE A 63 1.23 10.71 -11.27
N PRO A 64 1.14 11.65 -12.18
CA PRO A 64 -0.14 12.32 -12.44
C PRO A 64 -1.27 11.37 -12.81
N SER A 65 -0.95 10.33 -13.56
CA SER A 65 -1.99 9.42 -13.99
C SER A 65 -2.61 8.70 -12.80
N VAL A 66 -1.80 8.35 -11.83
CA VAL A 66 -2.32 7.68 -10.65
C VAL A 66 -3.17 8.63 -9.84
N ARG A 67 -2.68 9.84 -9.64
CA ARG A 67 -3.44 10.84 -8.92
C ARG A 67 -4.74 11.16 -9.62
N ALA A 68 -4.67 11.33 -10.91
CA ALA A 68 -5.86 11.67 -11.67
C ALA A 68 -6.90 10.56 -11.54
N HIS A 69 -6.46 9.34 -11.61
CA HIS A 69 -7.37 8.22 -11.48
C HIS A 69 -8.04 8.21 -10.11
N MET A 70 -7.26 8.41 -9.08
CA MET A 70 -7.79 8.41 -7.73
C MET A 70 -8.72 9.59 -7.50
N GLU A 71 -8.32 10.74 -7.97
CA GLU A 71 -9.16 11.93 -7.82
C GLU A 71 -10.46 11.79 -8.60
N GLU A 72 -10.35 11.22 -9.75
CA GLU A 72 -11.53 10.98 -10.57
C GLU A 72 -12.51 10.10 -9.83
N HIS A 73 -11.99 9.07 -9.21
CA HIS A 73 -12.82 8.16 -8.47
C HIS A 73 -13.51 8.88 -7.31
N LEU A 74 -12.75 9.67 -6.58
CA LEU A 74 -13.28 10.41 -5.45
C LEU A 74 -14.27 11.45 -5.89
N VAL A 75 -13.95 12.14 -6.94
CA VAL A 75 -14.81 13.20 -7.43
C VAL A 75 -16.14 12.64 -7.90
N SER A 76 -16.11 11.53 -8.58
CA SER A 76 -17.37 10.97 -9.05
C SER A 76 -18.23 10.54 -7.88
N VAL A 77 -17.60 10.25 -6.76
CA VAL A 77 -18.36 9.92 -5.58
C VAL A 77 -18.86 11.18 -4.90
N SER A 78 -18.02 12.15 -4.79
CA SER A 78 -18.41 13.33 -4.06
C SER A 78 -18.92 14.43 -4.93
N SER A 79 -18.88 14.38 -6.12
CA SER A 79 -19.40 15.27 -6.88
C SER A 79 -18.87 15.85 -7.75
N GLN A 80 -18.46 15.71 -7.96
CA GLN A 80 -18.11 16.08 -8.69
C GLN A 80 -17.91 17.18 -8.84
N ARG A 81 -17.79 17.59 -8.48
CA ARG A 81 -17.47 18.70 -8.44
C ARG A 81 -17.89 19.34 -8.99
#